data_b8ec104a2a6e8f72e820faba56835c6d
#
_entry.id   b8ec104a2a6e8f72e820faba56835c6d
#
_cell.length_a   1.000
_cell.length_b   1.000
_cell.length_c   1.000
_cell.angle_alpha   90.00
_cell.angle_beta   90.00
_cell.angle_gamma   90.00
#
_symmetry.space_group_name_H-M   'P 1'
#
loop_
_entity.id
_entity.type
_entity.pdbx_description
1 polymer ?
#
loop_
_entity_poly.entity_id
_entity_poly.type
_entity_poly.pdbx_seq_one_letter_code
_entity_poly.pdbx_strand_id
1 'polypeptide(L)'
;SLASLLDVTGGSGLSFPYGAFSSDQDQTAVANTATKMTLNTTDFANNVSISSSEITVANAGIYNLQFSAQFVNSNSNVQDVYIWLRQNGVDIPGSTGFVSIPSSHGGTDGHSIVGWNYFLSMAAEDHIEIYWSVPNVAVTIQHLAASGSPTKPSTQSVVATMSFVSRLP
;
A
#
# COMPACT_ATOMS: atom_id res chain seq x y z
N SER A 1 -27.03 -11.93 7.92
CA SER A 1 -27.71 -11.53 9.17
C SER A 1 -26.68 -10.88 10.10
N LEU A 2 -27.14 -10.03 11.05
CA LEU A 2 -26.27 -9.43 12.07
C LEU A 2 -25.50 -10.51 12.88
N ALA A 3 -26.08 -11.70 13.01
CA ALA A 3 -25.48 -12.85 13.68
C ALA A 3 -24.20 -13.39 13.04
N SER A 4 -23.97 -13.13 11.74
CA SER A 4 -22.73 -13.56 11.08
C SER A 4 -21.55 -12.61 11.29
N LEU A 5 -21.80 -11.42 11.86
CA LEU A 5 -20.78 -10.46 12.29
C LEU A 5 -20.53 -10.48 13.80
N LEU A 6 -21.45 -11.10 14.55
CA LEU A 6 -21.36 -11.32 15.99
C LEU A 6 -21.05 -12.80 16.20
N ASP A 7 -19.82 -13.16 16.40
CA ASP A 7 -19.51 -14.44 17.04
C ASP A 7 -19.76 -14.30 18.54
N VAL A 8 -21.00 -14.59 18.95
CA VAL A 8 -21.44 -14.48 20.36
C VAL A 8 -21.19 -15.76 21.16
N THR A 9 -20.58 -16.79 20.54
CA THR A 9 -20.45 -18.11 21.17
C THR A 9 -19.17 -18.32 21.97
N GLY A 10 -18.30 -17.30 22.06
CA GLY A 10 -17.00 -17.48 22.74
C GLY A 10 -16.47 -16.31 23.55
N GLY A 11 -17.27 -15.27 23.83
CA GLY A 11 -16.80 -14.10 24.62
C GLY A 11 -15.75 -13.24 23.90
N SER A 12 -15.52 -13.46 22.63
CA SER A 12 -14.75 -12.58 21.75
C SER A 12 -15.65 -11.51 21.19
N GLY A 13 -15.28 -10.25 21.33
CA GLY A 13 -16.03 -9.10 20.80
C GLY A 13 -16.21 -9.15 19.28
N LEU A 14 -16.92 -8.16 18.73
CA LEU A 14 -17.10 -7.99 17.29
C LEU A 14 -15.77 -8.07 16.55
N SER A 15 -15.66 -9.02 15.62
CA SER A 15 -14.49 -9.18 14.76
C SER A 15 -14.84 -8.69 13.35
N PHE A 16 -14.25 -7.55 12.96
CA PHE A 16 -14.40 -7.01 11.61
C PHE A 16 -13.22 -7.44 10.73
N PRO A 17 -13.40 -7.56 9.39
CA PRO A 17 -12.30 -7.80 8.47
C PRO A 17 -11.25 -6.68 8.52
N TYR A 18 -9.98 -7.06 8.60
CA TYR A 18 -8.85 -6.14 8.52
C TYR A 18 -7.60 -6.84 8.02
N GLY A 19 -6.64 -6.08 7.52
CA GLY A 19 -5.31 -6.56 7.18
C GLY A 19 -4.27 -5.45 7.27
N ALA A 20 -3.08 -5.80 7.73
CA ALA A 20 -1.90 -4.97 7.68
C ALA A 20 -0.78 -5.74 6.97
N PHE A 21 -0.21 -5.12 5.97
CA PHE A 21 0.76 -5.72 5.05
C PHE A 21 1.91 -4.78 4.83
N SER A 22 3.08 -5.34 4.57
CA SER A 22 4.28 -4.54 4.33
C SER A 22 5.21 -5.19 3.30
N SER A 23 6.24 -4.43 2.91
CA SER A 23 7.35 -4.93 2.08
C SER A 23 8.68 -4.52 2.69
N ASP A 24 9.57 -5.48 2.85
CA ASP A 24 10.96 -5.29 3.30
C ASP A 24 11.97 -5.33 2.15
N GLN A 25 11.51 -5.10 0.92
CA GLN A 25 12.32 -5.11 -0.29
C GLN A 25 12.36 -3.73 -0.94
N ASP A 26 13.51 -3.37 -1.52
CA ASP A 26 13.59 -2.25 -2.46
C ASP A 26 12.77 -2.56 -3.72
N GLN A 27 12.12 -1.54 -4.27
CA GLN A 27 11.29 -1.69 -5.47
C GLN A 27 11.75 -0.71 -6.54
N THR A 28 11.91 -1.21 -7.75
CA THR A 28 12.30 -0.44 -8.94
C THR A 28 11.19 -0.50 -9.99
N ALA A 29 11.16 0.46 -10.89
CA ALA A 29 10.24 0.48 -12.02
C ALA A 29 10.98 0.74 -13.33
N VAL A 30 10.41 0.26 -14.42
CA VAL A 30 10.81 0.69 -15.77
C VAL A 30 10.19 2.07 -16.02
N ALA A 31 10.97 2.99 -16.59
CA ALA A 31 10.49 4.34 -16.86
C ALA A 31 9.19 4.34 -17.69
N ASN A 32 8.24 5.18 -17.29
CA ASN A 32 6.94 5.35 -17.94
C ASN A 32 6.10 4.07 -18.07
N THR A 33 6.33 3.11 -17.17
CA THR A 33 5.61 1.83 -17.16
C THR A 33 4.84 1.66 -15.86
N ALA A 34 3.59 1.22 -15.98
CA ALA A 34 2.77 0.85 -14.82
C ALA A 34 3.41 -0.33 -14.08
N THR A 35 3.79 -0.14 -12.83
CA THR A 35 4.44 -1.14 -12.00
C THR A 35 3.62 -1.36 -10.73
N LYS A 36 3.35 -2.61 -10.37
CA LYS A 36 2.64 -2.93 -9.14
C LYS A 36 3.59 -2.76 -7.95
N MET A 37 3.16 -2.06 -6.90
CA MET A 37 3.87 -2.07 -5.62
C MET A 37 3.82 -3.46 -5.02
N THR A 38 4.94 -3.95 -4.52
CA THR A 38 5.03 -5.27 -3.92
C THR A 38 4.75 -5.22 -2.43
N LEU A 39 3.97 -6.20 -1.97
CA LEU A 39 3.71 -6.51 -0.56
C LEU A 39 4.09 -7.97 -0.36
N ASN A 40 5.01 -8.26 0.55
CA ASN A 40 5.54 -9.60 0.77
C ASN A 40 5.33 -10.13 2.19
N THR A 41 4.83 -9.30 3.09
CA THR A 41 4.64 -9.64 4.49
C THR A 41 3.21 -9.36 4.92
N THR A 42 2.59 -10.33 5.59
CA THR A 42 1.36 -10.12 6.35
C THR A 42 1.75 -9.91 7.81
N ASP A 43 1.57 -8.70 8.32
CA ASP A 43 1.89 -8.37 9.71
C ASP A 43 0.81 -8.96 10.62
N PHE A 44 -0.46 -8.71 10.31
CA PHE A 44 -1.63 -9.35 10.91
C PHE A 44 -2.87 -9.14 10.02
N ALA A 45 -3.78 -10.10 10.02
CA ALA A 45 -4.98 -10.03 9.20
C ALA A 45 -6.13 -10.89 9.74
N ASN A 46 -7.35 -10.52 9.38
CA ASN A 46 -8.57 -11.28 9.61
C ASN A 46 -9.52 -11.09 8.42
N ASN A 47 -9.83 -12.14 7.68
CA ASN A 47 -10.69 -12.11 6.49
C ASN A 47 -10.22 -11.12 5.40
N VAL A 48 -8.95 -10.73 5.43
CA VAL A 48 -8.24 -9.99 4.39
C VAL A 48 -6.88 -10.67 4.21
N SER A 49 -6.44 -10.85 2.99
CA SER A 49 -5.19 -11.56 2.68
C SER A 49 -4.41 -10.87 1.58
N ILE A 50 -3.12 -11.21 1.44
CA ILE A 50 -2.33 -10.87 0.26
C ILE A 50 -1.87 -12.12 -0.48
N SER A 51 -1.92 -12.04 -1.81
CA SER A 51 -1.30 -13.01 -2.72
C SER A 51 -0.82 -12.24 -3.96
N SER A 52 0.42 -12.45 -4.39
CA SER A 52 0.99 -11.71 -5.53
C SER A 52 0.84 -10.19 -5.42
N SER A 53 0.95 -9.66 -4.18
CA SER A 53 0.77 -8.22 -3.86
C SER A 53 -0.65 -7.68 -4.16
N GLU A 54 -1.64 -8.55 -4.20
CA GLU A 54 -3.06 -8.26 -4.30
C GLU A 54 -3.70 -8.38 -2.91
N ILE A 55 -4.35 -7.33 -2.44
CA ILE A 55 -5.05 -7.33 -1.15
C ILE A 55 -6.48 -7.78 -1.42
N THR A 56 -6.83 -9.00 -1.01
CA THR A 56 -8.13 -9.64 -1.25
C THR A 56 -8.98 -9.62 0.01
N VAL A 57 -10.26 -9.27 -0.12
CA VAL A 57 -11.24 -9.30 0.96
C VAL A 57 -12.16 -10.52 0.84
N ALA A 58 -12.32 -11.29 1.91
CA ALA A 58 -13.20 -12.45 1.91
C ALA A 58 -14.70 -12.08 1.98
N ASN A 59 -15.02 -10.88 2.43
CA ASN A 59 -16.40 -10.43 2.65
C ASN A 59 -16.70 -9.16 1.88
N ALA A 60 -17.90 -9.06 1.30
CA ALA A 60 -18.36 -7.83 0.65
C ALA A 60 -18.54 -6.70 1.67
N GLY A 61 -18.18 -5.46 1.27
CA GLY A 61 -18.31 -4.29 2.14
C GLY A 61 -17.69 -3.03 1.56
N ILE A 62 -17.81 -1.97 2.34
CA ILE A 62 -17.01 -0.76 2.16
C ILE A 62 -15.75 -0.91 3.00
N TYR A 63 -14.60 -0.73 2.37
CA TYR A 63 -13.29 -0.84 3.01
C TYR A 63 -12.53 0.47 2.91
N ASN A 64 -11.73 0.77 3.93
CA ASN A 64 -10.75 1.83 3.89
C ASN A 64 -9.36 1.24 3.67
N LEU A 65 -8.76 1.55 2.52
CA LEU A 65 -7.36 1.28 2.23
C LEU A 65 -6.54 2.49 2.66
N GLN A 66 -5.48 2.27 3.43
CA GLN A 66 -4.44 3.26 3.69
C GLN A 66 -3.10 2.67 3.29
N PHE A 67 -2.23 3.47 2.67
CA PHE A 67 -0.89 3.02 2.35
C PHE A 67 0.13 4.15 2.50
N SER A 68 1.38 3.77 2.63
CA SER A 68 2.53 4.66 2.51
C SER A 68 3.67 3.95 1.79
N ALA A 69 4.44 4.71 1.01
CA ALA A 69 5.63 4.23 0.30
C ALA A 69 6.79 5.20 0.53
N GLN A 70 8.00 4.64 0.73
CA GLN A 70 9.23 5.38 1.00
C GLN A 70 9.98 5.64 -0.31
N PHE A 71 9.68 6.75 -0.99
CA PHE A 71 10.36 7.10 -2.23
C PHE A 71 11.73 7.73 -2.00
N VAL A 72 12.69 7.34 -2.84
CA VAL A 72 14.01 7.93 -2.95
C VAL A 72 14.30 8.28 -4.41
N ASN A 73 14.93 9.44 -4.63
CA ASN A 73 15.33 9.94 -5.93
C ASN A 73 16.84 10.24 -5.92
N SER A 74 17.62 9.46 -6.63
CA SER A 74 19.08 9.67 -6.81
C SER A 74 19.41 10.58 -8.00
N ASN A 75 18.41 11.04 -8.77
CA ASN A 75 18.61 11.97 -9.88
C ASN A 75 18.81 13.40 -9.38
N SER A 76 19.63 14.18 -10.10
CA SER A 76 19.88 15.61 -9.81
C SER A 76 18.70 16.53 -10.14
N ASN A 77 17.64 16.02 -10.75
CA ASN A 77 16.40 16.74 -11.01
C ASN A 77 15.25 16.16 -10.20
N VAL A 78 14.29 16.99 -9.85
CA VAL A 78 13.01 16.56 -9.29
C VAL A 78 12.34 15.58 -10.26
N GLN A 79 11.74 14.53 -9.74
CA GLN A 79 11.04 13.51 -10.53
C GLN A 79 9.60 13.35 -10.05
N ASP A 80 8.67 13.31 -10.99
CA ASP A 80 7.27 13.14 -10.68
C ASP A 80 6.90 11.65 -10.63
N VAL A 81 6.14 11.28 -9.63
CA VAL A 81 5.62 9.92 -9.44
C VAL A 81 4.11 9.95 -9.52
N TYR A 82 3.54 9.04 -10.28
CA TYR A 82 2.10 8.79 -10.34
C TYR A 82 1.81 7.50 -9.59
N ILE A 83 0.78 7.50 -8.74
CA ILE A 83 0.33 6.34 -7.99
C ILE A 83 -1.18 6.24 -8.14
N TRP A 84 -1.70 5.05 -8.39
CA TRP A 84 -3.14 4.81 -8.52
C TRP A 84 -3.52 3.42 -8.03
N LEU A 85 -4.81 3.19 -7.93
CA LEU A 85 -5.38 1.93 -7.49
C LEU A 85 -5.99 1.17 -8.66
N ARG A 86 -5.89 -0.15 -8.60
CA ARG A 86 -6.50 -1.09 -9.53
C ARG A 86 -7.31 -2.10 -8.77
N GLN A 87 -8.57 -2.30 -9.14
CA GLN A 87 -9.46 -3.31 -8.55
C GLN A 87 -9.75 -4.39 -9.59
N ASN A 88 -9.50 -5.65 -9.24
CA ASN A 88 -9.70 -6.81 -10.13
C ASN A 88 -9.03 -6.62 -11.49
N GLY A 89 -7.81 -6.07 -11.51
CA GLY A 89 -7.06 -5.81 -12.74
C GLY A 89 -7.49 -4.59 -13.55
N VAL A 90 -8.45 -3.77 -13.06
CA VAL A 90 -8.98 -2.58 -13.74
C VAL A 90 -8.62 -1.33 -12.96
N ASP A 91 -8.07 -0.31 -13.64
CA ASP A 91 -7.72 0.97 -13.03
C ASP A 91 -8.97 1.68 -12.50
N ILE A 92 -8.93 2.17 -11.26
CA ILE A 92 -10.04 2.92 -10.65
C ILE A 92 -9.96 4.38 -11.11
N PRO A 93 -10.96 4.89 -11.85
CA PRO A 93 -10.98 6.29 -12.27
C PRO A 93 -10.95 7.23 -11.06
N GLY A 94 -10.11 8.28 -11.13
CA GLY A 94 -9.98 9.26 -10.06
C GLY A 94 -9.14 8.82 -8.86
N SER A 95 -8.52 7.64 -8.88
CA SER A 95 -7.63 7.17 -7.81
C SER A 95 -6.19 7.63 -7.95
N THR A 96 -5.82 8.27 -9.07
CA THR A 96 -4.44 8.67 -9.31
C THR A 96 -4.03 9.86 -8.43
N GLY A 97 -2.99 9.66 -7.64
CA GLY A 97 -2.24 10.69 -6.96
C GLY A 97 -0.93 11.00 -7.69
N PHE A 98 -0.45 12.22 -7.53
CA PHE A 98 0.75 12.73 -8.19
C PHE A 98 1.61 13.44 -7.14
N VAL A 99 2.92 13.17 -7.15
CA VAL A 99 3.88 13.76 -6.21
C VAL A 99 5.22 13.99 -6.90
N SER A 100 5.86 15.12 -6.58
CA SER A 100 7.23 15.43 -7.02
C SER A 100 8.22 15.01 -5.92
N ILE A 101 9.09 14.06 -6.22
CA ILE A 101 10.15 13.63 -5.30
C ILE A 101 11.35 14.56 -5.47
N PRO A 102 11.85 15.16 -4.38
CA PRO A 102 12.99 16.08 -4.43
C PRO A 102 14.19 15.46 -5.15
N SER A 103 14.99 16.31 -5.80
CA SER A 103 16.25 15.91 -6.41
C SER A 103 17.30 15.53 -5.37
N SER A 104 18.29 14.72 -5.76
CA SER A 104 19.51 14.55 -4.99
C SER A 104 20.30 15.87 -4.96
N HIS A 105 20.91 16.18 -3.82
CA HIS A 105 21.73 17.37 -3.66
C HIS A 105 22.90 17.12 -2.71
N GLY A 106 24.09 17.57 -3.11
CA GLY A 106 25.30 17.47 -2.27
C GLY A 106 25.68 16.03 -1.89
N GLY A 107 25.38 15.04 -2.73
CA GLY A 107 25.64 13.63 -2.46
C GLY A 107 24.58 12.94 -1.58
N THR A 108 23.48 13.63 -1.29
CA THR A 108 22.33 13.07 -0.54
C THR A 108 21.14 12.94 -1.47
N ASP A 109 20.53 11.76 -1.50
CA ASP A 109 19.32 11.51 -2.29
C ASP A 109 18.12 12.26 -1.74
N GLY A 110 17.17 12.57 -2.63
CA GLY A 110 15.89 13.14 -2.25
C GLY A 110 14.96 12.06 -1.70
N HIS A 111 14.26 12.33 -0.59
CA HIS A 111 13.35 11.38 0.04
C HIS A 111 11.96 11.97 0.23
N SER A 112 10.94 11.15 0.06
CA SER A 112 9.54 11.48 0.39
C SER A 112 8.78 10.25 0.84
N ILE A 113 8.01 10.39 1.92
CA ILE A 113 6.99 9.41 2.29
C ILE A 113 5.70 9.86 1.64
N VAL A 114 5.10 8.99 0.83
CA VAL A 114 3.88 9.28 0.09
C VAL A 114 2.81 8.27 0.46
N GLY A 115 1.62 8.74 0.74
CA GLY A 115 0.49 7.88 1.05
C GLY A 115 -0.80 8.66 1.25
N TRP A 116 -1.90 7.96 1.10
CA TRP A 116 -3.25 8.47 1.39
C TRP A 116 -4.19 7.31 1.70
N ASN A 117 -5.42 7.64 2.03
CA ASN A 117 -6.48 6.66 2.20
C ASN A 117 -7.51 6.75 1.08
N TYR A 118 -8.17 5.62 0.80
CA TYR A 118 -9.21 5.52 -0.20
C TYR A 118 -10.32 4.58 0.27
N PHE A 119 -11.58 4.98 0.10
CA PHE A 119 -12.74 4.14 0.40
C PHE A 119 -13.12 3.35 -0.85
N LEU A 120 -13.29 2.05 -0.69
CA LEU A 120 -13.53 1.09 -1.76
C LEU A 120 -14.83 0.32 -1.50
N SER A 121 -15.68 0.21 -2.54
CA SER A 121 -16.79 -0.73 -2.56
C SER A 121 -16.29 -2.04 -3.15
N MET A 122 -16.27 -3.11 -2.36
CA MET A 122 -15.70 -4.39 -2.74
C MET A 122 -16.74 -5.51 -2.56
N ALA A 123 -16.89 -6.37 -3.57
CA ALA A 123 -17.58 -7.65 -3.43
C ALA A 123 -16.69 -8.65 -2.67
N ALA A 124 -17.26 -9.78 -2.24
CA ALA A 124 -16.44 -10.87 -1.71
C ALA A 124 -15.48 -11.36 -2.80
N GLU A 125 -14.24 -11.66 -2.40
CA GLU A 125 -13.12 -12.10 -3.24
C GLU A 125 -12.60 -11.01 -4.21
N ASP A 126 -13.08 -9.77 -4.13
CA ASP A 126 -12.45 -8.67 -4.84
C ASP A 126 -11.04 -8.40 -4.26
N HIS A 127 -10.13 -8.01 -5.15
CA HIS A 127 -8.79 -7.59 -4.74
C HIS A 127 -8.45 -6.18 -5.23
N ILE A 128 -7.55 -5.53 -4.49
CA ILE A 128 -7.00 -4.23 -4.79
C ILE A 128 -5.49 -4.31 -4.95
N GLU A 129 -4.95 -3.55 -5.89
CA GLU A 129 -3.53 -3.41 -6.18
C GLU A 129 -3.15 -1.93 -6.14
N ILE A 130 -1.94 -1.63 -5.70
CA ILE A 130 -1.37 -0.27 -5.74
C ILE A 130 -0.34 -0.25 -6.87
N TYR A 131 -0.58 0.62 -7.86
CA TYR A 131 0.32 0.82 -8.99
C TYR A 131 1.05 2.15 -8.91
N TRP A 132 2.22 2.20 -9.50
CA TRP A 132 3.02 3.42 -9.62
C TRP A 132 3.76 3.48 -10.95
N SER A 133 4.14 4.69 -11.35
CA SER A 133 4.94 4.94 -12.53
C SER A 133 5.85 6.14 -12.31
N VAL A 134 7.04 6.08 -12.87
CA VAL A 134 8.08 7.13 -12.80
C VAL A 134 8.63 7.39 -14.19
N PRO A 135 9.05 8.63 -14.51
CA PRO A 135 9.70 8.94 -15.79
C PRO A 135 11.18 8.53 -15.79
N ASN A 136 11.79 8.29 -14.61
CA ASN A 136 13.22 8.01 -14.47
C ASN A 136 13.45 6.87 -13.47
N VAL A 137 14.26 5.90 -13.86
CA VAL A 137 14.61 4.71 -13.06
C VAL A 137 15.44 5.03 -11.80
N ALA A 138 15.96 6.26 -11.68
CA ALA A 138 16.62 6.73 -10.46
C ALA A 138 15.67 6.97 -9.29
N VAL A 139 14.35 6.91 -9.53
CA VAL A 139 13.34 6.90 -8.46
C VAL A 139 12.99 5.46 -8.12
N THR A 140 13.12 5.12 -6.85
CA THR A 140 12.82 3.79 -6.30
C THR A 140 11.98 3.90 -5.04
N ILE A 141 11.43 2.80 -4.56
CA ILE A 141 10.81 2.70 -3.24
C ILE A 141 11.79 1.91 -2.37
N GLN A 142 12.19 2.46 -1.23
CA GLN A 142 13.34 2.01 -0.46
C GLN A 142 12.97 1.34 0.86
N HIS A 143 13.54 0.18 1.12
CA HIS A 143 13.66 -0.44 2.43
C HIS A 143 14.96 0.00 3.09
N LEU A 144 14.95 0.27 4.39
CA LEU A 144 16.14 0.56 5.17
C LEU A 144 16.27 -0.41 6.34
N ALA A 145 17.42 -1.02 6.48
CA ALA A 145 17.73 -1.84 7.66
C ALA A 145 17.74 -1.00 8.95
N ALA A 146 17.59 -1.67 10.07
CA ALA A 146 17.78 -1.05 11.39
C ALA A 146 19.21 -0.48 11.50
N SER A 147 19.36 0.63 12.22
CA SER A 147 20.63 1.34 12.38
C SER A 147 20.93 1.60 13.84
N GLY A 148 22.22 1.56 14.19
CA GLY A 148 22.70 1.92 15.54
C GLY A 148 23.10 3.38 15.70
N SER A 149 23.23 4.15 14.59
CA SER A 149 23.61 5.57 14.63
C SER A 149 22.89 6.39 13.54
N PRO A 150 21.81 7.11 13.87
CA PRO A 150 21.07 7.03 15.12
C PRO A 150 20.43 5.65 15.30
N THR A 151 20.17 5.26 16.53
CA THR A 151 19.42 4.03 16.81
C THR A 151 18.00 4.17 16.29
N LYS A 152 17.63 3.38 15.28
CA LYS A 152 16.30 3.34 14.68
C LYS A 152 15.95 1.94 14.18
N PRO A 153 14.66 1.55 14.21
CA PRO A 153 14.21 0.30 13.58
C PRO A 153 14.39 0.34 12.06
N SER A 154 14.19 -0.79 11.42
CA SER A 154 14.07 -0.88 9.95
C SER A 154 12.87 -0.07 9.46
N THR A 155 12.95 0.39 8.21
CA THR A 155 11.86 1.09 7.52
C THR A 155 11.35 0.18 6.41
N GLN A 156 10.07 -0.15 6.43
CA GLN A 156 9.44 -0.88 5.34
C GLN A 156 9.32 0.02 4.10
N SER A 157 9.54 -0.55 2.92
CA SER A 157 9.44 0.20 1.66
C SER A 157 8.00 0.62 1.37
N VAL A 158 7.05 -0.29 1.60
CA VAL A 158 5.60 -0.04 1.51
C VAL A 158 4.92 -0.63 2.74
N VAL A 159 3.94 0.09 3.26
CA VAL A 159 2.98 -0.40 4.25
C VAL A 159 1.59 -0.16 3.70
N ALA A 160 0.71 -1.14 3.78
CA ALA A 160 -0.68 -1.03 3.39
C ALA A 160 -1.58 -1.65 4.45
N THR A 161 -2.68 -0.97 4.77
CA THR A 161 -3.69 -1.47 5.69
C THR A 161 -5.07 -1.42 5.04
N MET A 162 -5.86 -2.46 5.27
CA MET A 162 -7.24 -2.56 4.83
C MET A 162 -8.13 -2.77 6.04
N SER A 163 -9.16 -1.97 6.20
CA SER A 163 -10.12 -2.11 7.29
C SER A 163 -11.56 -2.01 6.79
N PHE A 164 -12.41 -2.90 7.28
CA PHE A 164 -13.84 -2.89 7.02
C PHE A 164 -14.49 -1.67 7.67
N VAL A 165 -15.31 -0.95 6.93
CA VAL A 165 -16.04 0.24 7.40
C VAL A 165 -17.52 -0.06 7.60
N SER A 166 -18.16 -0.64 6.56
CA SER A 166 -19.59 -0.98 6.60
C SER A 166 -19.92 -2.06 5.57
N ARG A 167 -21.13 -2.62 5.69
CA ARG A 167 -21.71 -3.42 4.60
C ARG A 167 -21.97 -2.55 3.38
N LEU A 168 -22.07 -3.19 2.22
CA LEU A 168 -22.62 -2.54 1.03
C LEU A 168 -24.08 -2.10 1.33
N PRO A 169 -24.50 -0.94 0.79
CA PRO A 169 -25.87 -0.45 0.95
C PRO A 169 -26.90 -1.37 0.28
#